data_99d1941ed5aaf08dcc383f49402e447a
#
_entry.id   99d1941ed5aaf08dcc383f49402e447a
#
_cell.length_a   1.000
_cell.length_b   1.000
_cell.length_c   1.000
_cell.angle_alpha   90.00
_cell.angle_beta   90.00
_cell.angle_gamma   90.00
#
_symmetry.space_group_name_H-M   'P 1'
#
loop_
_entity.id
_entity.type
_entity.pdbx_description
1 polymer ?
#
loop_
_entity_poly.entity_id
_entity_poly.type
_entity_poly.pdbx_seq_one_letter_code
_entity_poly.pdbx_strand_id
1 'polypeptide(L)'
;RQARGVSLRQLAAQVDLHYSHLSKIENGKDTVGKNALIRIAEELDVDADLLLSEAGYQAMPYRIVGDIAAGVPIDAVEDVESFDLAQVFDPREHFLLRVRGDSMILDGINDGDFAIVRHSDQVRNGDTIVALVDGGEATLKRYKLAGGTVVLTPANDEMQPMSYSAERVEIRGLLVGVLRTSV
;
A
#
# COMPACT_ATOMS: atom_id res chain seq x y z
N ARG A 1 -22.17 -16.90 4.84
CA ARG A 1 -23.46 -16.21 4.90
C ARG A 1 -24.48 -16.93 5.81
N GLN A 2 -24.77 -18.21 5.56
CA GLN A 2 -25.74 -18.98 6.35
C GLN A 2 -25.39 -19.04 7.83
N ALA A 3 -24.13 -19.27 8.16
CA ALA A 3 -23.64 -19.31 9.55
C ALA A 3 -23.84 -17.98 10.29
N ARG A 4 -23.95 -16.85 9.57
CA ARG A 4 -24.22 -15.52 10.14
C ARG A 4 -25.70 -15.11 10.06
N GLY A 5 -26.60 -15.98 9.60
CA GLY A 5 -28.03 -15.71 9.51
C GLY A 5 -28.44 -14.68 8.46
N VAL A 6 -27.54 -14.28 7.57
CA VAL A 6 -27.82 -13.29 6.52
C VAL A 6 -28.54 -13.99 5.35
N SER A 7 -29.70 -13.49 4.94
CA SER A 7 -30.42 -14.03 3.79
C SER A 7 -29.75 -13.65 2.47
N LEU A 8 -30.00 -14.44 1.42
CA LEU A 8 -29.44 -14.17 0.08
C LEU A 8 -29.87 -12.79 -0.47
N ARG A 9 -31.12 -12.39 -0.20
CA ARG A 9 -31.66 -11.10 -0.66
C ARG A 9 -31.03 -9.93 0.10
N GLN A 10 -30.78 -10.09 1.40
CA GLN A 10 -30.11 -9.08 2.21
C GLN A 10 -28.68 -8.86 1.71
N LEU A 11 -27.90 -9.94 1.60
CA LEU A 11 -26.53 -9.84 1.10
C LEU A 11 -26.48 -9.22 -0.31
N ALA A 12 -27.36 -9.66 -1.21
CA ALA A 12 -27.42 -9.14 -2.58
C ALA A 12 -27.65 -7.62 -2.61
N ALA A 13 -28.56 -7.11 -1.76
CA ALA A 13 -28.84 -5.68 -1.65
C ALA A 13 -27.65 -4.89 -1.08
N GLN A 14 -26.92 -5.44 -0.11
CA GLN A 14 -25.79 -4.80 0.56
C GLN A 14 -24.57 -4.72 -0.34
N VAL A 15 -24.32 -5.73 -1.19
CA VAL A 15 -23.17 -5.77 -2.09
C VAL A 15 -23.48 -5.31 -3.51
N ASP A 16 -24.64 -4.71 -3.75
CA ASP A 16 -25.10 -4.22 -5.06
C ASP A 16 -25.01 -5.30 -6.15
N LEU A 17 -25.58 -6.48 -5.86
CA LEU A 17 -25.73 -7.58 -6.80
C LEU A 17 -27.19 -8.00 -6.91
N HIS A 18 -27.60 -8.46 -8.10
CA HIS A 18 -28.92 -9.06 -8.24
C HIS A 18 -28.96 -10.42 -7.53
N TYR A 19 -30.04 -10.67 -6.75
CA TYR A 19 -30.14 -11.88 -5.93
C TYR A 19 -30.01 -13.17 -6.74
N SER A 20 -30.52 -13.20 -8.00
CA SER A 20 -30.42 -14.38 -8.88
C SER A 20 -28.98 -14.65 -9.33
N HIS A 21 -28.15 -13.59 -9.47
CA HIS A 21 -26.74 -13.74 -9.76
C HIS A 21 -26.01 -14.33 -8.55
N LEU A 22 -26.22 -13.76 -7.36
CA LEU A 22 -25.64 -14.30 -6.12
C LEU A 22 -26.06 -15.75 -5.87
N SER A 23 -27.31 -16.10 -6.18
CA SER A 23 -27.79 -17.50 -6.10
C SER A 23 -27.05 -18.44 -7.06
N LYS A 24 -26.75 -18.00 -8.28
CA LYS A 24 -25.98 -18.80 -9.23
C LYS A 24 -24.54 -18.99 -8.77
N ILE A 25 -23.93 -17.95 -8.19
CA ILE A 25 -22.56 -18.00 -7.63
C ILE A 25 -22.52 -19.02 -6.48
N GLU A 26 -23.43 -18.94 -5.51
CA GLU A 26 -23.48 -19.91 -4.39
C GLU A 26 -23.70 -21.35 -4.84
N ASN A 27 -24.34 -21.56 -5.99
CA ASN A 27 -24.56 -22.89 -6.57
C ASN A 27 -23.46 -23.30 -7.57
N GLY A 28 -22.39 -22.54 -7.70
CA GLY A 28 -21.28 -22.82 -8.62
C GLY A 28 -21.66 -22.74 -10.10
N LYS A 29 -22.76 -22.05 -10.45
CA LYS A 29 -23.29 -21.92 -11.83
C LYS A 29 -22.86 -20.62 -12.51
N ASP A 30 -22.17 -19.75 -11.77
CA ASP A 30 -21.68 -18.47 -12.28
C ASP A 30 -20.44 -18.04 -11.49
N THR A 31 -19.66 -17.14 -12.07
CA THR A 31 -18.46 -16.58 -11.45
C THR A 31 -18.73 -15.18 -10.94
N VAL A 32 -18.00 -14.78 -9.91
CA VAL A 32 -18.10 -13.45 -9.33
C VAL A 32 -16.79 -12.70 -9.55
N GLY A 33 -16.87 -11.43 -9.95
CA GLY A 33 -15.70 -10.60 -10.15
C GLY A 33 -14.99 -10.23 -8.82
N LYS A 34 -13.69 -9.98 -8.89
CA LYS A 34 -12.81 -9.67 -7.73
C LYS A 34 -13.42 -8.61 -6.80
N ASN A 35 -13.87 -7.47 -7.36
CA ASN A 35 -14.44 -6.37 -6.58
C ASN A 35 -15.74 -6.76 -5.85
N ALA A 36 -16.55 -7.63 -6.44
CA ALA A 36 -17.76 -8.11 -5.79
C ALA A 36 -17.44 -9.10 -4.66
N LEU A 37 -16.40 -9.93 -4.81
CA LEU A 37 -15.90 -10.79 -3.73
C LEU A 37 -15.39 -9.99 -2.54
N ILE A 38 -14.67 -8.90 -2.78
CA ILE A 38 -14.18 -8.02 -1.71
C ILE A 38 -15.37 -7.44 -0.93
N ARG A 39 -16.39 -6.89 -1.60
CA ARG A 39 -17.59 -6.38 -0.94
C ARG A 39 -18.35 -7.46 -0.15
N ILE A 40 -18.41 -8.68 -0.69
CA ILE A 40 -19.02 -9.82 0.01
C ILE A 40 -18.22 -10.17 1.27
N ALA A 41 -16.89 -10.13 1.19
CA ALA A 41 -16.02 -10.39 2.33
C ALA A 41 -16.21 -9.34 3.44
N GLU A 42 -16.21 -8.07 3.07
CA GLU A 42 -16.45 -6.92 3.97
C GLU A 42 -17.81 -7.04 4.67
N GLU A 43 -18.88 -7.29 3.91
CA GLU A 43 -20.24 -7.39 4.45
C GLU A 43 -20.42 -8.63 5.36
N LEU A 44 -19.73 -9.70 5.04
CA LEU A 44 -19.75 -10.92 5.86
C LEU A 44 -18.65 -10.92 6.94
N ASP A 45 -17.87 -9.85 7.08
CA ASP A 45 -16.76 -9.75 8.04
C ASP A 45 -15.86 -11.01 8.01
N VAL A 46 -15.42 -11.39 6.79
CA VAL A 46 -14.50 -12.48 6.54
C VAL A 46 -13.27 -11.95 5.81
N ASP A 47 -12.18 -12.67 5.91
CA ASP A 47 -10.93 -12.34 5.24
C ASP A 47 -11.14 -12.32 3.71
N ALA A 48 -10.95 -11.15 3.09
CA ALA A 48 -11.12 -10.96 1.65
C ALA A 48 -10.07 -11.74 0.84
N ASP A 49 -8.83 -11.84 1.34
CA ASP A 49 -7.75 -12.55 0.65
C ASP A 49 -8.00 -14.07 0.66
N LEU A 50 -8.55 -14.59 1.76
CA LEU A 50 -8.99 -15.97 1.82
C LEU A 50 -10.10 -16.24 0.82
N LEU A 51 -11.13 -15.38 0.76
CA LEU A 51 -12.25 -15.56 -0.16
C LEU A 51 -11.81 -15.43 -1.63
N LEU A 52 -10.89 -14.52 -1.92
CA LEU A 52 -10.30 -14.35 -3.25
C LEU A 52 -9.47 -15.58 -3.65
N SER A 53 -8.66 -16.11 -2.74
CA SER A 53 -7.85 -17.31 -2.96
C SER A 53 -8.74 -18.54 -3.27
N GLU A 54 -9.79 -18.75 -2.48
CA GLU A 54 -10.77 -19.83 -2.69
C GLU A 54 -11.49 -19.69 -4.03
N ALA A 55 -11.73 -18.47 -4.49
CA ALA A 55 -12.33 -18.19 -5.79
C ALA A 55 -11.32 -18.27 -6.96
N GLY A 56 -10.06 -18.62 -6.71
CA GLY A 56 -9.02 -18.74 -7.73
C GLY A 56 -8.38 -17.40 -8.15
N TYR A 57 -8.67 -16.32 -7.46
CA TYR A 57 -7.99 -15.03 -7.64
C TYR A 57 -6.68 -15.01 -6.83
N GLN A 58 -5.71 -15.80 -7.25
CA GLN A 58 -4.36 -15.70 -6.69
C GLN A 58 -3.67 -14.43 -7.22
N ALA A 59 -2.99 -13.71 -6.34
CA ALA A 59 -2.03 -12.73 -6.78
C ALA A 59 -0.96 -13.48 -7.58
N MET A 60 -0.86 -13.21 -8.90
CA MET A 60 0.24 -13.77 -9.69
C MET A 60 1.51 -12.97 -9.36
N PRO A 61 2.52 -13.59 -8.78
CA PRO A 61 3.78 -12.91 -8.52
C PRO A 61 4.42 -12.46 -9.84
N TYR A 62 5.11 -11.33 -9.82
CA TYR A 62 5.96 -10.94 -10.95
C TYR A 62 7.11 -11.94 -11.09
N ARG A 63 7.58 -12.14 -12.32
CA ARG A 63 8.75 -12.98 -12.57
C ARG A 63 9.96 -12.08 -12.77
N ILE A 64 10.99 -12.27 -11.98
CA ILE A 64 12.32 -11.70 -12.25
C ILE A 64 12.95 -12.63 -13.29
N VAL A 65 13.13 -12.11 -14.50
CA VAL A 65 13.62 -12.90 -15.64
C VAL A 65 15.11 -12.70 -15.90
N GLY A 66 15.79 -12.00 -15.01
CA GLY A 66 17.23 -11.77 -15.05
C GLY A 66 17.62 -10.39 -14.53
N ASP A 67 18.91 -10.15 -14.50
CA ASP A 67 19.52 -8.90 -14.07
C ASP A 67 19.87 -8.00 -15.26
N ILE A 68 19.82 -6.70 -15.06
CA ILE A 68 20.27 -5.69 -16.03
C ILE A 68 21.44 -4.93 -15.42
N ALA A 69 22.61 -5.01 -16.05
CA ALA A 69 23.75 -4.20 -15.66
C ALA A 69 23.69 -2.83 -16.32
N ALA A 70 23.89 -1.79 -15.53
CA ALA A 70 24.14 -0.45 -16.06
C ALA A 70 25.60 -0.36 -16.53
N GLY A 71 25.83 -0.55 -17.84
CA GLY A 71 27.11 -0.27 -18.48
C GLY A 71 27.91 -1.46 -19.04
N VAL A 72 27.82 -2.65 -18.48
CA VAL A 72 28.46 -3.86 -19.03
C VAL A 72 27.43 -4.94 -19.22
N PRO A 73 27.29 -5.60 -20.38
CA PRO A 73 26.36 -6.71 -20.56
C PRO A 73 26.68 -7.84 -19.57
N ILE A 74 25.66 -8.33 -18.89
CA ILE A 74 25.75 -9.55 -18.08
C ILE A 74 25.16 -10.67 -18.92
N ASP A 75 25.77 -11.86 -18.88
CA ASP A 75 25.17 -13.05 -19.48
C ASP A 75 23.81 -13.32 -18.80
N ALA A 76 22.78 -13.54 -19.61
CA ALA A 76 21.44 -13.83 -19.09
C ALA A 76 21.48 -15.10 -18.25
N VAL A 77 21.19 -14.97 -16.97
CA VAL A 77 21.02 -16.11 -16.07
C VAL A 77 19.57 -16.58 -16.20
N GLU A 78 19.35 -17.86 -16.50
CA GLU A 78 18.02 -18.45 -16.66
C GLU A 78 17.30 -18.72 -15.33
N ASP A 79 17.78 -18.22 -14.21
CA ASP A 79 17.10 -18.37 -12.92
C ASP A 79 15.91 -17.44 -12.84
N VAL A 80 14.72 -18.01 -13.07
CA VAL A 80 13.46 -17.29 -12.94
C VAL A 80 13.02 -17.32 -11.48
N GLU A 81 13.22 -16.20 -10.81
CA GLU A 81 12.71 -15.97 -9.46
C GLU A 81 11.31 -15.36 -9.50
N SER A 82 10.43 -15.76 -8.57
CA SER A 82 9.12 -15.13 -8.42
C SER A 82 9.21 -13.97 -7.42
N PHE A 83 8.69 -12.81 -7.81
CA PHE A 83 8.62 -11.62 -6.96
C PHE A 83 7.18 -11.26 -6.68
N ASP A 84 6.78 -11.40 -5.43
CA ASP A 84 5.46 -10.99 -4.93
C ASP A 84 5.62 -9.79 -4.02
N LEU A 85 5.10 -8.63 -4.44
CA LEU A 85 5.19 -7.39 -3.69
C LEU A 85 4.56 -7.51 -2.30
N ALA A 86 3.49 -8.30 -2.15
CA ALA A 86 2.81 -8.50 -0.89
C ALA A 86 3.62 -9.38 0.10
N GLN A 87 4.53 -10.23 -0.41
CA GLN A 87 5.47 -10.97 0.43
C GLN A 87 6.64 -10.11 0.92
N VAL A 88 7.05 -9.14 0.10
CA VAL A 88 8.13 -8.20 0.46
C VAL A 88 7.62 -7.10 1.39
N PHE A 89 6.43 -6.60 1.14
CA PHE A 89 5.77 -5.54 1.90
C PHE A 89 4.39 -6.03 2.36
N ASP A 90 4.36 -6.74 3.48
CA ASP A 90 3.12 -7.26 4.06
C ASP A 90 2.08 -6.13 4.23
N PRO A 91 0.89 -6.22 3.61
CA PRO A 91 -0.14 -5.18 3.71
C PRO A 91 -0.65 -4.91 5.12
N ARG A 92 -0.42 -5.82 6.07
CA ARG A 92 -0.76 -5.63 7.49
C ARG A 92 0.20 -4.70 8.22
N GLU A 93 1.44 -4.59 7.73
CA GLU A 93 2.51 -3.77 8.31
C GLU A 93 2.81 -2.53 7.46
N HIS A 94 2.37 -2.51 6.20
CA HIS A 94 2.70 -1.48 5.24
C HIS A 94 1.44 -0.90 4.59
N PHE A 95 1.52 0.35 4.21
CA PHE A 95 0.50 1.03 3.41
C PHE A 95 1.14 1.87 2.30
N LEU A 96 0.33 2.25 1.32
CA LEU A 96 0.78 3.05 0.19
C LEU A 96 0.18 4.46 0.27
N LEU A 97 1.02 5.46 -0.01
CA LEU A 97 0.57 6.83 -0.23
C LEU A 97 1.01 7.30 -1.60
N ARG A 98 0.12 7.96 -2.33
CA ARG A 98 0.50 8.65 -3.56
C ARG A 98 1.20 9.95 -3.21
N VAL A 99 2.42 10.12 -3.70
CA VAL A 99 3.21 11.34 -3.54
C VAL A 99 2.57 12.47 -4.35
N ARG A 100 2.47 13.65 -3.75
CA ARG A 100 2.05 14.89 -4.39
C ARG A 100 3.10 15.97 -4.19
N GLY A 101 3.45 16.64 -5.31
CA GLY A 101 4.49 17.66 -5.31
C GLY A 101 5.92 17.10 -5.35
N ASP A 102 6.88 17.99 -5.23
CA ASP A 102 8.29 17.78 -5.53
C ASP A 102 9.22 17.92 -4.31
N SER A 103 8.64 17.92 -3.11
CA SER A 103 9.40 18.19 -1.88
C SER A 103 10.50 17.18 -1.58
N MET A 104 10.52 16.02 -2.25
CA MET A 104 11.49 14.94 -2.06
C MET A 104 12.21 14.56 -3.36
N ILE A 105 12.23 15.46 -4.34
CA ILE A 105 12.77 15.21 -5.69
C ILE A 105 14.26 14.86 -5.69
N LEU A 106 15.05 15.43 -4.79
CA LEU A 106 16.49 15.13 -4.65
C LEU A 106 16.76 13.75 -4.05
N ASP A 107 15.75 13.12 -3.43
CA ASP A 107 15.80 11.72 -3.03
C ASP A 107 15.23 10.79 -4.14
N GLY A 108 14.96 11.32 -5.33
CA GLY A 108 14.42 10.58 -6.46
C GLY A 108 12.93 10.23 -6.32
N ILE A 109 12.22 10.87 -5.39
CA ILE A 109 10.77 10.67 -5.15
C ILE A 109 10.01 11.80 -5.83
N ASN A 110 9.23 11.47 -6.86
CA ASN A 110 8.56 12.42 -7.73
C ASN A 110 7.05 12.47 -7.49
N ASP A 111 6.42 13.53 -7.99
CA ASP A 111 4.96 13.61 -8.06
C ASP A 111 4.38 12.40 -8.80
N GLY A 112 3.33 11.80 -8.22
CA GLY A 112 2.67 10.61 -8.78
C GLY A 112 3.26 9.27 -8.35
N ASP A 113 4.47 9.22 -7.78
CA ASP A 113 5.03 7.99 -7.20
C ASP A 113 4.16 7.45 -6.06
N PHE A 114 4.34 6.17 -5.74
CA PHE A 114 3.76 5.57 -4.54
C PHE A 114 4.85 5.35 -3.50
N ALA A 115 4.72 6.00 -2.35
CA ALA A 115 5.53 5.74 -1.18
C ALA A 115 5.02 4.47 -0.48
N ILE A 116 5.88 3.47 -0.29
CA ILE A 116 5.61 2.29 0.52
C ILE A 116 6.07 2.62 1.93
N VAL A 117 5.13 2.63 2.87
CA VAL A 117 5.34 3.11 4.23
C VAL A 117 5.06 1.98 5.21
N ARG A 118 6.03 1.67 6.07
CA ARG A 118 5.84 0.74 7.16
C ARG A 118 5.26 1.48 8.37
N HIS A 119 4.21 0.93 8.98
CA HIS A 119 3.68 1.44 10.24
C HIS A 119 4.77 1.41 11.32
N SER A 120 5.13 2.58 11.85
CA SER A 120 6.11 2.71 12.92
C SER A 120 6.01 4.09 13.56
N ASP A 121 6.09 4.14 14.87
CA ASP A 121 6.32 5.34 15.67
C ASP A 121 7.79 5.47 16.09
N GLN A 122 8.60 4.41 15.87
CA GLN A 122 10.02 4.38 16.18
C GLN A 122 10.85 4.72 14.95
N VAL A 123 11.35 5.95 14.93
CA VAL A 123 12.17 6.47 13.83
C VAL A 123 13.47 7.08 14.37
N ARG A 124 14.46 7.19 13.52
CA ARG A 124 15.80 7.73 13.82
C ARG A 124 16.05 9.02 13.05
N ASN A 125 16.95 9.84 13.56
CA ASN A 125 17.41 11.01 12.84
C ASN A 125 18.02 10.61 11.48
N GLY A 126 17.52 11.23 10.41
CA GLY A 126 17.90 10.94 9.04
C GLY A 126 16.88 10.06 8.28
N ASP A 127 15.97 9.41 9.00
CA ASP A 127 14.91 8.62 8.35
C ASP A 127 13.96 9.52 7.54
N THR A 128 13.47 9.01 6.42
CA THR A 128 12.37 9.63 5.68
C THR A 128 11.06 9.05 6.19
N ILE A 129 10.19 9.91 6.71
CA ILE A 129 8.97 9.54 7.40
C ILE A 129 7.73 10.17 6.79
N VAL A 130 6.60 9.55 7.04
CA VAL A 130 5.28 10.17 6.91
C VAL A 130 4.84 10.68 8.27
N ALA A 131 4.52 11.95 8.35
CA ALA A 131 4.06 12.60 9.58
C ALA A 131 2.85 13.50 9.32
N LEU A 132 2.01 13.66 10.35
CA LEU A 132 0.98 14.69 10.43
C LEU A 132 1.47 15.80 11.37
N VAL A 133 1.21 17.04 11.01
CA VAL A 133 1.44 18.18 11.89
C VAL A 133 0.10 18.74 12.30
N ASP A 134 -0.15 18.86 13.62
CA ASP A 134 -1.43 19.33 14.20
C ASP A 134 -2.66 18.54 13.69
N GLY A 135 -2.51 17.25 13.37
CA GLY A 135 -3.59 16.45 12.81
C GLY A 135 -4.02 16.83 11.39
N GLY A 136 -3.22 17.65 10.70
CA GLY A 136 -3.47 18.09 9.33
C GLY A 136 -3.10 17.05 8.27
N GLU A 137 -2.71 17.52 7.08
CA GLU A 137 -2.36 16.65 5.97
C GLU A 137 -1.04 15.89 6.20
N ALA A 138 -0.96 14.67 5.66
CA ALA A 138 0.25 13.85 5.72
C ALA A 138 1.36 14.48 4.87
N THR A 139 2.57 14.52 5.41
CA THR A 139 3.76 15.00 4.71
C THR A 139 4.88 13.96 4.74
N LEU A 140 5.65 13.86 3.65
CA LEU A 140 6.84 13.01 3.54
C LEU A 140 8.08 13.90 3.62
N LYS A 141 8.92 13.69 4.66
CA LYS A 141 10.12 14.51 4.93
C LYS A 141 11.20 13.69 5.63
N ARG A 142 12.44 14.15 5.53
CA ARG A 142 13.53 13.67 6.39
C ARG A 142 13.32 14.17 7.81
N TYR A 143 13.43 13.26 8.76
CA TYR A 143 13.16 13.49 10.18
C TYR A 143 14.44 13.81 10.96
N LYS A 144 14.37 14.75 11.86
CA LYS A 144 15.38 14.98 12.88
C LYS A 144 14.72 15.47 14.17
N LEU A 145 15.06 14.83 15.30
CA LEU A 145 14.69 15.28 16.64
C LEU A 145 15.91 15.86 17.35
N ALA A 146 15.78 17.07 17.87
CA ALA A 146 16.81 17.73 18.65
C ALA A 146 16.17 18.59 19.75
N GLY A 147 16.45 18.30 21.03
CA GLY A 147 16.00 19.13 22.15
C GLY A 147 14.47 19.30 22.24
N GLY A 148 13.67 18.28 21.92
CA GLY A 148 12.21 18.35 21.94
C GLY A 148 11.59 19.02 20.70
N THR A 149 12.42 19.41 19.72
CA THR A 149 11.99 19.98 18.45
C THR A 149 12.18 18.95 17.33
N VAL A 150 11.13 18.69 16.57
CA VAL A 150 11.18 17.91 15.33
C VAL A 150 11.43 18.85 14.17
N VAL A 151 12.47 18.56 13.40
CA VAL A 151 12.77 19.24 12.13
C VAL A 151 12.41 18.29 10.99
N LEU A 152 11.50 18.73 10.14
CA LEU A 152 11.07 18.05 8.93
C LEU A 152 11.73 18.72 7.72
N THR A 153 12.71 18.03 7.13
CA THR A 153 13.53 18.59 6.05
C THR A 153 13.08 18.03 4.71
N PRO A 154 12.69 18.86 3.74
CA PRO A 154 12.47 18.42 2.36
C PRO A 154 13.80 18.02 1.70
N ALA A 155 13.74 17.14 0.70
CA ALA A 155 14.84 16.87 -0.23
C ALA A 155 14.61 17.67 -1.51
N ASN A 156 14.61 18.99 -1.38
CA ASN A 156 14.42 19.96 -2.45
C ASN A 156 15.09 21.27 -2.05
N ASP A 157 16.03 21.77 -2.87
CA ASP A 157 16.82 22.97 -2.56
C ASP A 157 16.00 24.27 -2.55
N GLU A 158 14.81 24.26 -3.20
CA GLU A 158 13.90 25.40 -3.23
C GLU A 158 13.01 25.48 -1.98
N MET A 159 13.03 24.46 -1.11
CA MET A 159 12.17 24.36 0.08
C MET A 159 12.99 24.44 1.37
N GLN A 160 12.43 25.11 2.37
CA GLN A 160 13.09 25.25 3.68
C GLN A 160 12.63 24.16 4.67
N PRO A 161 13.52 23.72 5.58
CA PRO A 161 13.14 22.86 6.69
C PRO A 161 12.09 23.51 7.59
N MET A 162 11.18 22.71 8.10
CA MET A 162 10.13 23.13 9.03
C MET A 162 10.41 22.57 10.42
N SER A 163 10.26 23.40 11.44
CA SER A 163 10.51 23.03 12.84
C SER A 163 9.22 23.12 13.67
N TYR A 164 8.94 22.07 14.43
CA TYR A 164 7.76 21.96 15.27
C TYR A 164 8.13 21.40 16.64
N SER A 165 7.38 21.74 17.69
CA SER A 165 7.42 21.01 18.96
C SER A 165 7.05 19.54 18.71
N ALA A 166 7.75 18.60 19.36
CA ALA A 166 7.56 17.17 19.11
C ALA A 166 6.10 16.71 19.34
N GLU A 167 5.40 17.33 20.27
CA GLU A 167 3.99 17.05 20.58
C GLU A 167 3.00 17.40 19.45
N ARG A 168 3.43 18.25 18.48
CA ARG A 168 2.63 18.64 17.32
C ARG A 168 2.81 17.71 16.12
N VAL A 169 3.77 16.77 16.19
CA VAL A 169 4.14 15.90 15.08
C VAL A 169 3.76 14.47 15.41
N GLU A 170 2.80 13.93 14.70
CA GLU A 170 2.42 12.54 14.79
C GLU A 170 3.09 11.74 13.66
N ILE A 171 3.96 10.79 14.03
CA ILE A 171 4.64 9.92 13.06
C ILE A 171 3.67 8.81 12.65
N ARG A 172 3.40 8.69 11.35
CA ARG A 172 2.50 7.66 10.77
C ARG A 172 3.26 6.44 10.28
N GLY A 173 4.53 6.61 9.91
CA GLY A 173 5.36 5.50 9.48
C GLY A 173 6.66 5.93 8.82
N LEU A 174 7.48 4.92 8.54
CA LEU A 174 8.79 5.00 7.91
C LEU A 174 8.68 4.65 6.43
N LEU A 175 9.25 5.49 5.54
CA LEU A 175 9.41 5.15 4.13
C LEU A 175 10.37 3.96 3.99
N VAL A 176 9.93 2.91 3.32
CA VAL A 176 10.73 1.69 3.07
C VAL A 176 10.90 1.37 1.59
N GLY A 177 10.14 2.03 0.72
CA GLY A 177 10.27 1.85 -0.72
C GLY A 177 9.48 2.90 -1.51
N VAL A 178 9.78 2.99 -2.79
CA VAL A 178 9.04 3.83 -3.75
C VAL A 178 8.73 3.00 -4.98
N LEU A 179 7.46 3.04 -5.40
CA LEU A 179 7.02 2.40 -6.63
C LEU A 179 6.63 3.48 -7.64
N ARG A 180 7.27 3.44 -8.80
CA ARG A 180 6.94 4.29 -9.96
C ARG A 180 6.23 3.47 -11.02
N THR A 181 5.06 3.93 -11.46
CA THR A 181 4.24 3.24 -12.46
C THR A 181 4.30 3.89 -13.85
N SER A 182 4.96 5.05 -13.95
CA SER A 182 5.19 5.78 -15.20
C SER A 182 6.59 6.39 -15.19
N VAL A 183 7.25 6.40 -16.32
CA VAL A 183 8.58 7.02 -16.54
C VAL A 183 8.39 8.28 -17.35
#